data_7f66d18fdf4fa97e555057b9856245e5
#
_entry.id   7f66d18fdf4fa97e555057b9856245e5
#
_cell.length_a   1.000
_cell.length_b   1.000
_cell.length_c   1.000
_cell.angle_alpha   90.00
_cell.angle_beta   90.00
_cell.angle_gamma   90.00
#
_symmetry.space_group_name_H-M   'P 1'
#
loop_
_entity.id
_entity.type
_entity.pdbx_description
1 polymer ?
#
loop_
_entity_poly.entity_id
_entity_poly.type
_entity_poly.pdbx_seq_one_letter_code
_entity_poly.pdbx_strand_id
1 'polypeptide(L)'
;GSEMCIRDRDGRLAYQVDYKGTPVINPSTLGLELKGATSLMDGFKVVKTSTSTFDETWQPVWGETKDIRNHYNELLVELEQPSTTRFMNIRFRVYDDGVGFRYEFPQQKNLVYFVIKEEHSRFAMTGDHTAWWIPGDYDTQEYDYTESKLSEIRGLLQGAVSDNASQTVFSPTGVQTSIQLKTADGVYLNLHEAALVDYSCMHLNLDDKNLVFESWLTPDAQGNKGYMQSPCHTPWRTVIVSDDAREILASNLILNLNEPCKYDDTSWIKPVKYVGVWWEMIAGGKP
;
A
#
# COMPACT_ATOMS: atom_id res chain seq x y z
N GLY A 1 -17.13 7.36 9.14
CA GLY A 1 -16.23 6.24 9.26
C GLY A 1 -16.15 5.45 7.97
N SER A 2 -15.05 4.78 7.77
CA SER A 2 -14.86 3.84 6.66
C SER A 2 -15.38 2.46 7.05
N GLU A 3 -15.84 1.73 6.06
CA GLU A 3 -16.35 0.37 6.20
C GLU A 3 -15.72 -0.51 5.14
N MET A 4 -15.53 -1.80 5.45
CA MET A 4 -14.97 -2.75 4.51
C MET A 4 -15.83 -4.01 4.48
N CYS A 5 -16.02 -4.55 3.27
CA CYS A 5 -16.74 -5.80 3.04
C CYS A 5 -15.84 -6.76 2.24
N ILE A 6 -15.83 -8.04 2.63
CA ILE A 6 -15.16 -9.10 1.89
C ILE A 6 -16.18 -9.96 1.18
N ARG A 7 -15.83 -10.36 -0.04
CA ARG A 7 -16.61 -11.30 -0.85
C ARG A 7 -15.71 -12.41 -1.36
N ASP A 8 -16.19 -13.64 -1.28
CA ASP A 8 -15.59 -14.79 -1.94
C ASP A 8 -16.46 -15.15 -3.15
N ARG A 9 -15.86 -15.17 -4.34
CA ARG A 9 -16.46 -15.70 -5.55
C ARG A 9 -15.50 -16.68 -6.21
N ASP A 10 -15.90 -17.93 -6.32
CA ASP A 10 -15.13 -18.98 -6.99
C ASP A 10 -13.72 -19.17 -6.42
N GLY A 11 -13.56 -19.04 -5.10
CA GLY A 11 -12.30 -19.14 -4.42
C GLY A 11 -11.38 -17.93 -4.62
N ARG A 12 -11.89 -16.83 -5.18
CA ARG A 12 -11.20 -15.53 -5.26
C ARG A 12 -11.72 -14.60 -4.19
N LEU A 13 -10.80 -13.96 -3.50
CA LEU A 13 -11.14 -12.91 -2.55
C LEU A 13 -11.22 -11.56 -3.25
N ALA A 14 -12.26 -10.82 -2.91
CA ALA A 14 -12.41 -9.42 -3.25
C ALA A 14 -12.82 -8.63 -2.01
N TYR A 15 -12.38 -7.41 -1.90
CA TYR A 15 -12.76 -6.46 -0.86
C TYR A 15 -13.40 -5.22 -1.50
N GLN A 16 -14.15 -4.49 -0.70
CA GLN A 16 -14.76 -3.21 -1.04
C GLN A 16 -14.60 -2.28 0.15
N VAL A 17 -14.44 -1.00 -0.11
CA VAL A 17 -14.37 0.04 0.92
C VAL A 17 -15.48 1.05 0.68
N ASP A 18 -16.26 1.30 1.72
CA ASP A 18 -17.29 2.32 1.75
C ASP A 18 -16.88 3.44 2.73
N TYR A 19 -17.30 4.65 2.42
CA TYR A 19 -17.16 5.81 3.29
C TYR A 19 -18.51 6.48 3.45
N LYS A 20 -18.98 6.57 4.72
CA LYS A 20 -20.32 7.09 5.03
C LYS A 20 -21.43 6.44 4.20
N GLY A 21 -21.33 5.12 4.03
CA GLY A 21 -22.31 4.31 3.28
C GLY A 21 -22.21 4.39 1.74
N THR A 22 -21.20 5.07 1.19
CA THR A 22 -20.99 5.18 -0.26
C THR A 22 -19.68 4.45 -0.64
N PRO A 23 -19.69 3.58 -1.66
CA PRO A 23 -18.47 2.93 -2.12
C PRO A 23 -17.42 3.94 -2.59
N VAL A 24 -16.18 3.76 -2.14
CA VAL A 24 -15.00 4.53 -2.56
C VAL A 24 -13.94 3.64 -3.21
N ILE A 25 -13.92 2.36 -2.87
CA ILE A 25 -13.21 1.30 -3.60
C ILE A 25 -14.26 0.25 -3.96
N ASN A 26 -14.48 0.05 -5.24
CA ASN A 26 -15.35 -1.02 -5.76
C ASN A 26 -14.72 -2.39 -5.50
N PRO A 27 -15.49 -3.50 -5.63
CA PRO A 27 -14.95 -4.84 -5.43
C PRO A 27 -13.65 -5.05 -6.19
N SER A 28 -12.60 -5.33 -5.44
CA SER A 28 -11.22 -5.41 -5.90
C SER A 28 -10.61 -6.74 -5.47
N THR A 29 -9.99 -7.46 -6.40
CA THR A 29 -9.41 -8.77 -6.13
C THR A 29 -8.02 -8.65 -5.50
N LEU A 30 -7.64 -9.69 -4.76
CA LEU A 30 -6.36 -9.83 -4.07
C LEU A 30 -5.68 -11.13 -4.50
N GLY A 31 -4.37 -11.18 -4.38
CA GLY A 31 -3.62 -12.40 -4.62
C GLY A 31 -2.12 -12.16 -4.84
N LEU A 32 -1.39 -13.26 -4.87
CA LEU A 32 0.06 -13.27 -5.04
C LEU A 32 0.45 -14.33 -6.07
N GLU A 33 1.29 -13.96 -7.01
CA GLU A 33 1.92 -14.85 -7.94
C GLU A 33 3.30 -15.27 -7.40
N LEU A 34 3.54 -16.60 -7.32
CA LEU A 34 4.77 -17.14 -6.79
C LEU A 34 5.69 -17.62 -7.92
N LYS A 35 6.99 -17.45 -7.72
CA LYS A 35 7.99 -17.95 -8.66
C LYS A 35 8.13 -19.47 -8.53
N GLY A 36 7.94 -20.19 -9.66
CA GLY A 36 8.16 -21.63 -9.73
C GLY A 36 7.21 -22.48 -8.88
N ALA A 37 6.07 -21.94 -8.46
CA ALA A 37 5.10 -22.61 -7.64
C ALA A 37 3.67 -22.17 -8.00
N THR A 38 2.67 -22.94 -7.63
CA THR A 38 1.27 -22.58 -7.81
C THR A 38 0.97 -21.27 -7.09
N SER A 39 0.37 -20.32 -7.80
CA SER A 39 0.08 -19.00 -7.30
C SER A 39 -1.03 -18.99 -6.26
N LEU A 40 -0.98 -18.00 -5.36
CA LEU A 40 -1.99 -17.75 -4.33
C LEU A 40 -2.98 -16.69 -4.82
N MET A 41 -3.66 -16.98 -5.94
CA MET A 41 -4.57 -16.05 -6.63
C MET A 41 -6.03 -16.46 -6.51
N ASP A 42 -6.30 -17.75 -6.41
CA ASP A 42 -7.64 -18.34 -6.41
C ASP A 42 -7.65 -19.72 -5.72
N GLY A 43 -8.79 -20.41 -5.81
CA GLY A 43 -8.94 -21.73 -5.21
C GLY A 43 -8.94 -21.72 -3.69
N PHE A 44 -9.23 -20.60 -3.07
CA PHE A 44 -9.27 -20.46 -1.61
C PHE A 44 -10.61 -20.90 -1.03
N LYS A 45 -10.50 -21.43 0.17
CA LYS A 45 -11.61 -21.68 1.09
C LYS A 45 -11.39 -20.84 2.35
N VAL A 46 -12.41 -20.14 2.79
CA VAL A 46 -12.39 -19.46 4.09
C VAL A 46 -12.50 -20.52 5.19
N VAL A 47 -11.45 -20.62 6.00
CA VAL A 47 -11.40 -21.56 7.14
C VAL A 47 -12.04 -20.93 8.36
N LYS A 48 -11.71 -19.66 8.61
CA LYS A 48 -12.18 -18.93 9.79
C LYS A 48 -12.13 -17.43 9.53
N THR A 49 -13.05 -16.72 10.17
CA THR A 49 -13.01 -15.27 10.30
C THR A 49 -13.04 -14.89 11.78
N SER A 50 -12.31 -13.84 12.14
CA SER A 50 -12.27 -13.32 13.50
C SER A 50 -12.29 -11.80 13.47
N THR A 51 -13.06 -11.20 14.38
CA THR A 51 -13.14 -9.75 14.53
C THR A 51 -12.66 -9.35 15.92
N SER A 52 -12.05 -8.17 16.01
CA SER A 52 -11.62 -7.57 17.27
C SER A 52 -11.62 -6.05 17.16
N THR A 53 -11.49 -5.38 18.29
CA THR A 53 -11.37 -3.93 18.38
C THR A 53 -10.14 -3.60 19.21
N PHE A 54 -9.40 -2.57 18.80
CA PHE A 54 -8.24 -2.05 19.50
C PHE A 54 -8.41 -0.55 19.69
N ASP A 55 -8.07 -0.04 20.87
CA ASP A 55 -8.12 1.37 21.19
C ASP A 55 -7.08 1.73 22.26
N GLU A 56 -5.97 2.29 21.84
CA GLU A 56 -4.89 2.76 22.69
C GLU A 56 -4.31 4.07 22.17
N THR A 57 -3.76 4.87 23.07
CA THR A 57 -3.02 6.08 22.71
C THR A 57 -1.53 5.85 22.99
N TRP A 58 -0.68 6.23 22.04
CA TRP A 58 0.77 6.08 22.13
C TRP A 58 1.47 7.40 21.80
N GLN A 59 2.74 7.47 22.12
CA GLN A 59 3.56 8.66 21.87
C GLN A 59 4.75 8.26 20.98
N PRO A 60 4.96 8.91 19.84
CA PRO A 60 6.17 8.71 19.05
C PRO A 60 7.38 9.31 19.78
N VAL A 61 8.57 8.79 19.49
CA VAL A 61 9.82 9.33 20.02
C VAL A 61 10.01 10.80 19.63
N TRP A 62 9.77 11.08 18.34
CA TRP A 62 9.74 12.41 17.73
C TRP A 62 8.61 12.47 16.71
N GLY A 63 8.03 13.65 16.51
CA GLY A 63 6.96 13.86 15.52
C GLY A 63 6.19 15.14 15.80
N GLU A 64 5.27 15.44 14.91
CA GLU A 64 4.42 16.62 14.98
C GLU A 64 3.29 16.47 15.99
N THR A 65 2.85 15.23 16.23
CA THR A 65 1.75 14.91 17.14
C THR A 65 2.29 14.14 18.35
N LYS A 66 2.04 14.67 19.54
CA LYS A 66 2.52 14.06 20.79
C LYS A 66 1.74 12.80 21.16
N ASP A 67 0.43 12.87 21.12
CA ASP A 67 -0.46 11.78 21.53
C ASP A 67 -1.24 11.30 20.30
N ILE A 68 -1.01 10.05 19.88
CA ILE A 68 -1.64 9.45 18.73
C ILE A 68 -2.57 8.34 19.20
N ARG A 69 -3.86 8.49 18.94
CA ARG A 69 -4.83 7.42 19.17
C ARG A 69 -4.76 6.41 18.04
N ASN A 70 -4.61 5.14 18.40
CA ASN A 70 -4.70 4.00 17.51
C ASN A 70 -5.98 3.24 17.81
N HIS A 71 -7.02 3.51 17.04
CA HIS A 71 -8.35 2.93 17.23
C HIS A 71 -8.86 2.33 15.92
N TYR A 72 -9.04 1.02 15.92
CA TYR A 72 -9.51 0.29 14.75
C TYR A 72 -10.40 -0.91 15.12
N ASN A 73 -11.24 -1.29 14.18
CA ASN A 73 -11.83 -2.61 14.13
C ASN A 73 -11.01 -3.49 13.19
N GLU A 74 -10.77 -4.72 13.60
CA GLU A 74 -9.97 -5.66 12.82
C GLU A 74 -10.81 -6.85 12.35
N LEU A 75 -10.56 -7.29 11.12
CA LEU A 75 -11.05 -8.54 10.58
C LEU A 75 -9.86 -9.38 10.09
N LEU A 76 -9.73 -10.57 10.63
CA LEU A 76 -8.79 -11.58 10.15
C LEU A 76 -9.55 -12.64 9.37
N VAL A 77 -9.15 -12.85 8.11
CA VAL A 77 -9.67 -13.90 7.25
C VAL A 77 -8.59 -14.96 7.07
N GLU A 78 -8.83 -16.15 7.61
CA GLU A 78 -7.92 -17.28 7.49
C GLU A 78 -8.36 -18.16 6.31
N LEU A 79 -7.44 -18.39 5.37
CA LEU A 79 -7.69 -19.07 4.11
C LEU A 79 -6.84 -20.33 3.98
N GLU A 80 -7.41 -21.32 3.33
CA GLU A 80 -6.72 -22.48 2.81
C GLU A 80 -6.88 -22.54 1.29
N GLN A 81 -5.81 -22.88 0.59
CA GLN A 81 -5.86 -23.32 -0.80
C GLN A 81 -5.78 -24.85 -0.80
N PRO A 82 -6.93 -25.55 -0.91
CA PRO A 82 -6.96 -27.01 -0.73
C PRO A 82 -6.09 -27.78 -1.72
N SER A 83 -6.00 -27.32 -2.96
CA SER A 83 -5.22 -27.97 -4.01
C SER A 83 -3.72 -28.07 -3.70
N THR A 84 -3.19 -27.15 -2.92
CA THR A 84 -1.78 -27.11 -2.51
C THR A 84 -1.56 -27.36 -1.02
N THR A 85 -2.63 -27.40 -0.25
CA THR A 85 -2.62 -27.43 1.23
C THR A 85 -1.78 -26.31 1.81
N ARG A 86 -1.94 -25.09 1.26
CA ARG A 86 -1.26 -23.86 1.69
C ARG A 86 -2.24 -22.93 2.38
N PHE A 87 -1.71 -22.18 3.34
CA PHE A 87 -2.48 -21.26 4.16
C PHE A 87 -1.98 -19.83 3.97
N MET A 88 -2.93 -18.92 3.86
CA MET A 88 -2.69 -17.48 3.78
C MET A 88 -3.82 -16.78 4.51
N ASN A 89 -3.47 -15.77 5.30
CA ASN A 89 -4.46 -14.93 5.97
C ASN A 89 -4.45 -13.53 5.34
N ILE A 90 -5.58 -12.86 5.39
CA ILE A 90 -5.66 -11.44 5.09
C ILE A 90 -6.20 -10.73 6.32
N ARG A 91 -5.45 -9.74 6.78
CA ARG A 91 -5.80 -8.92 7.93
C ARG A 91 -6.22 -7.55 7.45
N PHE A 92 -7.39 -7.11 7.90
CA PHE A 92 -7.92 -5.78 7.63
C PHE A 92 -8.05 -5.01 8.92
N ARG A 93 -7.61 -3.76 8.92
CA ARG A 93 -7.85 -2.80 10.00
C ARG A 93 -8.61 -1.61 9.45
N VAL A 94 -9.73 -1.30 10.08
CA VAL A 94 -10.65 -0.23 9.66
C VAL A 94 -10.64 0.85 10.72
N TYR A 95 -10.25 2.03 10.29
CA TYR A 95 -10.17 3.26 11.07
C TYR A 95 -11.28 4.22 10.63
N ASP A 96 -11.53 5.27 11.41
CA ASP A 96 -12.47 6.32 11.00
C ASP A 96 -12.02 7.05 9.72
N ASP A 97 -10.73 7.17 9.51
CA ASP A 97 -10.09 7.87 8.39
C ASP A 97 -9.52 6.96 7.31
N GLY A 98 -9.76 5.65 7.36
CA GLY A 98 -9.28 4.76 6.32
C GLY A 98 -9.19 3.30 6.67
N VAL A 99 -8.52 2.55 5.81
CA VAL A 99 -8.36 1.09 5.90
C VAL A 99 -6.92 0.71 5.58
N GLY A 100 -6.42 -0.30 6.28
CA GLY A 100 -5.22 -1.02 5.88
C GLY A 100 -5.48 -2.51 5.76
N PHE A 101 -4.82 -3.17 4.82
CA PHE A 101 -4.81 -4.62 4.74
C PHE A 101 -3.42 -5.15 4.39
N ARG A 102 -3.15 -6.38 4.80
CA ARG A 102 -1.92 -7.09 4.45
C ARG A 102 -2.16 -8.58 4.33
N TYR A 103 -1.26 -9.26 3.61
CA TYR A 103 -1.19 -10.71 3.54
C TYR A 103 -0.30 -11.22 4.68
N GLU A 104 -0.75 -12.30 5.33
CA GLU A 104 0.01 -12.98 6.37
C GLU A 104 0.13 -14.47 6.05
N PHE A 105 1.30 -15.02 6.28
CA PHE A 105 1.59 -16.43 6.03
C PHE A 105 1.92 -17.10 7.36
N PRO A 106 1.01 -17.92 7.93
CA PRO A 106 1.32 -18.64 9.15
C PRO A 106 2.41 -19.67 8.92
N GLN A 107 3.05 -20.12 10.00
CA GLN A 107 3.99 -21.22 9.92
C GLN A 107 3.29 -22.48 9.41
N GLN A 108 3.87 -23.13 8.39
CA GLN A 108 3.25 -24.25 7.69
C GLN A 108 4.29 -25.07 6.95
N LYS A 109 3.94 -26.31 6.62
CA LYS A 109 4.85 -27.24 5.95
C LYS A 109 5.02 -26.99 4.45
N ASN A 110 3.95 -26.56 3.77
CA ASN A 110 3.91 -26.51 2.31
C ASN A 110 4.21 -25.13 1.74
N LEU A 111 4.59 -24.19 2.59
CA LEU A 111 5.01 -22.83 2.20
C LEU A 111 5.99 -22.29 3.24
N VAL A 112 7.23 -22.80 3.23
CA VAL A 112 8.28 -22.39 4.17
C VAL A 112 9.09 -21.25 3.58
N TYR A 113 9.76 -21.50 2.46
CA TYR A 113 10.50 -20.49 1.68
C TYR A 113 9.81 -20.31 0.34
N PHE A 114 9.55 -19.08 -0.02
CA PHE A 114 8.92 -18.79 -1.31
C PHE A 114 9.32 -17.40 -1.81
N VAL A 115 9.20 -17.22 -3.13
CA VAL A 115 9.52 -15.97 -3.79
C VAL A 115 8.24 -15.40 -4.39
N ILE A 116 7.93 -14.18 -4.06
CA ILE A 116 6.84 -13.43 -4.67
C ILE A 116 7.34 -12.89 -6.01
N LYS A 117 6.66 -13.29 -7.07
CA LYS A 117 6.89 -12.80 -8.41
C LYS A 117 6.11 -11.53 -8.69
N GLU A 118 4.82 -11.52 -8.34
CA GLU A 118 3.94 -10.35 -8.42
C GLU A 118 2.93 -10.36 -7.27
N GLU A 119 2.63 -9.18 -6.79
CA GLU A 119 1.48 -8.95 -5.91
C GLU A 119 0.36 -8.30 -6.74
N HIS A 120 -0.84 -8.88 -6.66
CA HIS A 120 -2.02 -8.41 -7.37
C HIS A 120 -3.04 -7.82 -6.41
N SER A 121 -2.62 -6.81 -5.66
CA SER A 121 -3.52 -6.01 -4.83
C SER A 121 -4.15 -4.94 -5.69
N ARG A 122 -5.46 -5.00 -5.88
CA ARG A 122 -6.20 -4.10 -6.75
C ARG A 122 -7.00 -3.07 -5.97
N PHE A 123 -7.22 -1.94 -6.62
CA PHE A 123 -8.00 -0.80 -6.10
C PHE A 123 -8.87 -0.29 -7.24
N ALA A 124 -10.10 -0.80 -7.34
CA ALA A 124 -11.04 -0.41 -8.38
C ALA A 124 -11.72 0.92 -8.03
N MET A 125 -11.47 1.92 -8.84
CA MET A 125 -12.03 3.25 -8.64
C MET A 125 -13.50 3.30 -9.02
N THR A 126 -14.26 4.16 -8.35
CA THR A 126 -15.71 4.32 -8.58
C THR A 126 -16.02 5.25 -9.73
N GLY A 127 -15.05 5.91 -10.31
CA GLY A 127 -15.22 6.84 -11.43
C GLY A 127 -13.88 7.36 -11.96
N ASP A 128 -13.95 8.19 -12.97
CA ASP A 128 -12.80 8.88 -13.55
C ASP A 128 -12.43 10.10 -12.69
N HIS A 129 -11.79 9.81 -11.56
CA HIS A 129 -11.46 10.80 -10.54
C HIS A 129 -10.40 11.79 -10.99
N THR A 130 -10.41 12.96 -10.37
CA THR A 130 -9.25 13.85 -10.41
C THR A 130 -8.13 13.24 -9.57
N ALA A 131 -6.93 13.21 -10.12
CA ALA A 131 -5.73 12.67 -9.47
C ALA A 131 -4.61 13.68 -9.48
N TRP A 132 -3.83 13.71 -8.41
CA TRP A 132 -2.51 14.35 -8.31
C TRP A 132 -1.48 13.24 -8.24
N TRP A 133 -0.66 13.15 -9.28
CA TRP A 133 0.21 12.00 -9.50
C TRP A 133 1.57 12.41 -10.08
N ILE A 134 2.54 11.54 -9.90
CA ILE A 134 3.82 11.57 -10.60
C ILE A 134 4.05 10.25 -11.32
N PRO A 135 4.84 10.24 -12.42
CA PRO A 135 5.19 8.99 -13.11
C PRO A 135 5.80 7.96 -12.17
N GLY A 136 5.38 6.71 -12.33
CA GLY A 136 5.95 5.59 -11.60
C GLY A 136 7.36 5.28 -12.10
N ASP A 137 8.32 5.36 -11.20
CA ASP A 137 9.74 5.15 -11.48
C ASP A 137 10.37 4.34 -10.34
N TYR A 138 11.24 3.39 -10.69
CA TYR A 138 11.84 2.52 -9.68
C TYR A 138 12.93 3.20 -8.84
N ASP A 139 13.54 4.29 -9.35
CA ASP A 139 14.75 4.86 -8.78
C ASP A 139 14.56 6.27 -8.24
N THR A 140 13.44 6.94 -8.54
CA THR A 140 13.19 8.31 -8.10
C THR A 140 11.73 8.61 -7.81
N GLN A 141 11.48 9.61 -6.95
CA GLN A 141 10.17 10.21 -6.66
C GLN A 141 10.22 11.73 -6.83
N GLU A 142 11.14 12.24 -7.63
CA GLU A 142 11.45 13.68 -7.71
C GLU A 142 10.79 14.38 -8.91
N TYR A 143 9.82 13.75 -9.55
CA TYR A 143 9.02 14.42 -10.59
C TYR A 143 8.02 15.39 -9.97
N ASP A 144 7.68 16.44 -10.73
CA ASP A 144 6.60 17.34 -10.35
C ASP A 144 5.23 16.65 -10.46
N TYR A 145 4.31 17.02 -9.55
CA TYR A 145 2.95 16.49 -9.59
C TYR A 145 2.16 17.05 -10.78
N THR A 146 1.44 16.16 -11.43
CA THR A 146 0.46 16.49 -12.47
C THR A 146 -0.94 16.29 -11.93
N GLU A 147 -1.83 17.26 -12.18
CA GLU A 147 -3.26 17.13 -11.90
C GLU A 147 -3.98 16.77 -13.20
N SER A 148 -4.74 15.68 -13.18
CA SER A 148 -5.55 15.26 -14.33
C SER A 148 -6.66 14.29 -13.91
N LYS A 149 -7.54 13.94 -14.83
CA LYS A 149 -8.40 12.75 -14.69
C LYS A 149 -7.56 11.47 -14.84
N LEU A 150 -8.02 10.37 -14.25
CA LEU A 150 -7.36 9.08 -14.38
C LEU A 150 -7.22 8.65 -15.85
N SER A 151 -8.24 8.86 -16.65
CA SER A 151 -8.25 8.54 -18.09
C SER A 151 -7.22 9.32 -18.91
N GLU A 152 -6.70 10.43 -18.39
CA GLU A 152 -5.74 11.30 -19.08
C GLU A 152 -4.28 10.93 -18.79
N ILE A 153 -4.01 10.09 -17.77
CA ILE A 153 -2.65 9.75 -17.33
C ILE A 153 -1.80 9.23 -18.47
N ARG A 154 -2.30 8.28 -19.26
CA ARG A 154 -1.57 7.71 -20.40
C ARG A 154 -1.08 8.76 -21.39
N GLY A 155 -1.92 9.71 -21.71
CA GLY A 155 -1.58 10.77 -22.67
C GLY A 155 -0.64 11.82 -22.13
N LEU A 156 -0.58 12.00 -20.81
CA LEU A 156 0.21 13.04 -20.15
C LEU A 156 1.53 12.53 -19.58
N LEU A 157 1.65 11.23 -19.32
CA LEU A 157 2.75 10.68 -18.54
C LEU A 157 4.13 10.98 -19.14
N GLN A 158 4.30 10.81 -20.44
CA GLN A 158 5.60 11.07 -21.10
C GLN A 158 6.04 12.53 -20.96
N GLY A 159 5.10 13.47 -21.02
CA GLY A 159 5.37 14.90 -20.82
C GLY A 159 5.62 15.28 -19.36
N ALA A 160 5.23 14.41 -18.42
CA ALA A 160 5.46 14.58 -16.98
C ALA A 160 6.82 14.01 -16.51
N VAL A 161 7.51 13.26 -17.37
CA VAL A 161 8.88 12.79 -17.10
C VAL A 161 9.84 13.93 -17.36
N SER A 162 10.30 14.57 -16.31
CA SER A 162 11.31 15.64 -16.35
C SER A 162 12.74 15.10 -16.21
N ASP A 163 13.72 15.93 -16.50
CA ASP A 163 15.12 15.59 -16.28
C ASP A 163 15.37 15.30 -14.79
N ASN A 164 15.95 14.15 -14.52
CA ASN A 164 16.26 13.68 -13.19
C ASN A 164 17.54 12.83 -13.20
N ALA A 165 18.11 12.58 -12.03
CA ALA A 165 19.32 11.76 -11.90
C ALA A 165 19.11 10.32 -12.39
N SER A 166 17.90 9.82 -12.31
CA SER A 166 17.46 8.51 -12.83
C SER A 166 16.09 8.64 -13.49
N GLN A 167 15.87 7.90 -14.56
CA GLN A 167 14.62 7.91 -15.32
C GLN A 167 14.27 6.46 -15.69
N THR A 168 13.73 5.71 -14.73
CA THR A 168 13.34 4.30 -14.89
C THR A 168 11.81 4.15 -14.80
N VAL A 169 11.10 4.90 -15.65
CA VAL A 169 9.64 4.81 -15.76
C VAL A 169 9.26 3.44 -16.32
N PHE A 170 8.41 2.71 -15.59
CA PHE A 170 8.14 1.31 -15.89
C PHE A 170 6.91 1.07 -16.77
N SER A 171 5.99 2.05 -16.88
CA SER A 171 4.71 1.85 -17.58
C SER A 171 4.13 3.18 -18.04
N PRO A 172 3.41 3.21 -19.19
CA PRO A 172 2.70 4.41 -19.64
C PRO A 172 1.53 4.83 -18.74
N THR A 173 1.11 3.99 -17.81
CA THR A 173 0.04 4.24 -16.84
C THR A 173 0.47 3.97 -15.41
N GLY A 174 1.78 3.87 -15.18
CA GLY A 174 2.36 3.67 -13.85
C GLY A 174 2.49 4.99 -13.09
N VAL A 175 2.13 4.96 -11.82
CA VAL A 175 2.22 6.11 -10.92
C VAL A 175 2.89 5.73 -9.60
N GLN A 176 3.48 6.72 -8.95
CA GLN A 176 4.02 6.56 -7.60
C GLN A 176 2.92 6.50 -6.56
N THR A 177 3.23 5.91 -5.41
CA THR A 177 2.50 6.12 -4.16
C THR A 177 3.30 7.10 -3.27
N SER A 178 2.64 7.93 -2.51
CA SER A 178 1.18 8.05 -2.39
C SER A 178 0.59 8.78 -3.58
N ILE A 179 -0.59 8.35 -4.00
CA ILE A 179 -1.38 9.08 -4.97
C ILE A 179 -2.59 9.70 -4.29
N GLN A 180 -2.88 10.95 -4.61
CA GLN A 180 -4.05 11.66 -4.10
C GLN A 180 -5.13 11.72 -5.17
N LEU A 181 -6.36 11.41 -4.77
CA LEU A 181 -7.54 11.36 -5.63
C LEU A 181 -8.67 12.19 -5.03
N LYS A 182 -9.54 12.70 -5.91
CA LYS A 182 -10.78 13.37 -5.52
C LYS A 182 -11.91 12.87 -6.40
N THR A 183 -12.98 12.36 -5.78
CA THR A 183 -14.19 11.94 -6.49
C THR A 183 -15.04 13.15 -6.92
N ALA A 184 -15.96 12.93 -7.84
CA ALA A 184 -16.91 13.97 -8.26
C ALA A 184 -17.76 14.49 -7.11
N ASP A 185 -18.04 13.65 -6.11
CA ASP A 185 -18.80 13.99 -4.91
C ASP A 185 -17.97 14.70 -3.82
N GLY A 186 -16.69 14.98 -4.09
CA GLY A 186 -15.84 15.73 -3.18
C GLY A 186 -15.19 14.89 -2.08
N VAL A 187 -15.13 13.57 -2.23
CA VAL A 187 -14.40 12.67 -1.32
C VAL A 187 -12.96 12.55 -1.79
N TYR A 188 -12.02 12.68 -0.86
CA TYR A 188 -10.58 12.52 -1.10
C TYR A 188 -10.14 11.12 -0.70
N LEU A 189 -9.29 10.54 -1.54
CA LEU A 189 -8.65 9.24 -1.32
C LEU A 189 -7.15 9.38 -1.43
N ASN A 190 -6.42 8.66 -0.57
CA ASN A 190 -4.97 8.52 -0.67
C ASN A 190 -4.61 7.04 -0.65
N LEU A 191 -3.95 6.55 -1.67
CA LEU A 191 -3.48 5.17 -1.76
C LEU A 191 -1.98 5.14 -1.48
N HIS A 192 -1.58 4.32 -0.52
CA HIS A 192 -0.18 4.18 -0.12
C HIS A 192 0.08 2.82 0.55
N GLU A 193 1.19 2.73 1.25
CA GLU A 193 1.62 1.57 2.02
C GLU A 193 2.16 1.99 3.40
N ALA A 194 2.22 1.05 4.33
CA ALA A 194 2.80 1.25 5.64
C ALA A 194 3.61 0.03 6.06
N ALA A 195 4.54 0.23 6.99
CA ALA A 195 5.43 -0.81 7.50
C ALA A 195 6.19 -1.55 6.38
N LEU A 196 6.81 -0.79 5.48
CA LEU A 196 7.67 -1.33 4.43
C LEU A 196 8.96 -1.86 5.04
N VAL A 197 8.97 -3.14 5.38
CA VAL A 197 10.09 -3.86 6.00
C VAL A 197 10.26 -5.20 5.29
N ASP A 198 11.48 -5.49 4.85
CA ASP A 198 11.87 -6.73 4.15
C ASP A 198 10.98 -7.09 2.95
N TYR A 199 10.58 -6.07 2.18
CA TYR A 199 9.67 -6.22 1.05
C TYR A 199 9.90 -5.11 0.03
N SER A 200 9.49 -5.34 -1.22
CA SER A 200 9.60 -4.34 -2.29
C SER A 200 8.64 -3.18 -2.10
N CYS A 201 9.12 -1.99 -2.45
CA CYS A 201 8.33 -0.78 -2.51
C CYS A 201 7.18 -0.89 -3.54
N MET A 202 6.00 -0.41 -3.17
CA MET A 202 4.82 -0.42 -4.03
C MET A 202 4.70 0.87 -4.84
N HIS A 203 4.54 0.69 -6.15
CA HIS A 203 3.96 1.64 -7.08
C HIS A 203 2.58 1.13 -7.49
N LEU A 204 1.88 1.86 -8.31
CA LEU A 204 0.60 1.45 -8.87
C LEU A 204 0.64 1.53 -10.39
N ASN A 205 0.01 0.56 -11.05
CA ASN A 205 -0.25 0.60 -12.48
C ASN A 205 -1.76 0.69 -12.71
N LEU A 206 -2.17 1.59 -13.60
CA LEU A 206 -3.59 1.82 -13.89
C LEU A 206 -4.03 1.04 -15.12
N ASP A 207 -5.02 0.17 -14.96
CA ASP A 207 -5.89 -0.24 -16.04
C ASP A 207 -6.83 0.92 -16.35
N ASP A 208 -6.49 1.72 -17.36
CA ASP A 208 -7.21 2.94 -17.69
C ASP A 208 -8.51 2.72 -18.46
N LYS A 209 -8.81 1.48 -18.84
CA LYS A 209 -10.11 1.10 -19.42
C LYS A 209 -11.15 0.86 -18.34
N ASN A 210 -10.76 0.15 -17.30
CA ASN A 210 -11.64 -0.25 -16.20
C ASN A 210 -11.45 0.61 -14.95
N LEU A 211 -10.49 1.54 -14.95
CA LEU A 211 -10.14 2.42 -13.82
C LEU A 211 -9.79 1.62 -12.56
N VAL A 212 -8.93 0.64 -12.71
CA VAL A 212 -8.43 -0.21 -11.63
C VAL A 212 -6.94 -0.03 -11.47
N PHE A 213 -6.51 0.41 -10.29
CA PHE A 213 -5.10 0.35 -9.91
C PHE A 213 -4.74 -1.05 -9.45
N GLU A 214 -3.53 -1.47 -9.79
CA GLU A 214 -2.91 -2.70 -9.32
C GLU A 214 -1.54 -2.38 -8.73
N SER A 215 -1.18 -3.03 -7.63
CA SER A 215 0.14 -2.93 -7.05
C SER A 215 1.22 -3.31 -8.08
N TRP A 216 2.27 -2.51 -8.10
CA TRP A 216 3.42 -2.70 -8.99
C TRP A 216 4.70 -2.55 -8.17
N LEU A 217 5.31 -3.66 -7.84
CA LEU A 217 6.43 -3.70 -6.92
C LEU A 217 7.76 -3.50 -7.67
N THR A 218 8.70 -2.82 -7.02
CA THR A 218 10.07 -2.70 -7.53
C THR A 218 10.72 -4.07 -7.63
N PRO A 219 11.19 -4.50 -8.82
CA PRO A 219 11.87 -5.78 -8.98
C PRO A 219 13.32 -5.72 -8.50
N ASP A 220 13.85 -6.88 -8.08
CA ASP A 220 15.29 -7.06 -8.00
C ASP A 220 15.90 -7.32 -9.37
N ALA A 221 17.21 -7.59 -9.44
CA ALA A 221 17.92 -7.84 -10.69
C ALA A 221 17.43 -9.11 -11.44
N GLN A 222 16.73 -10.03 -10.76
CA GLN A 222 16.13 -11.23 -11.32
C GLN A 222 14.63 -11.06 -11.63
N GLY A 223 14.07 -9.90 -11.35
CA GLY A 223 12.64 -9.62 -11.51
C GLY A 223 11.77 -10.10 -10.35
N ASN A 224 12.35 -10.50 -9.23
CA ASN A 224 11.62 -10.94 -8.04
C ASN A 224 11.22 -9.76 -7.16
N LYS A 225 10.13 -9.92 -6.41
CA LYS A 225 9.52 -8.84 -5.60
C LYS A 225 9.64 -9.07 -4.09
N GLY A 226 9.84 -10.30 -3.65
CA GLY A 226 9.98 -10.61 -2.23
C GLY A 226 10.49 -12.02 -2.01
N TYR A 227 11.41 -12.15 -1.05
CA TYR A 227 11.94 -13.43 -0.59
C TYR A 227 11.39 -13.68 0.82
N MET A 228 10.51 -14.65 0.95
CA MET A 228 9.70 -14.85 2.13
C MET A 228 10.04 -16.15 2.84
N GLN A 229 9.93 -16.11 4.16
CA GLN A 229 10.00 -17.31 5.01
C GLN A 229 8.87 -17.26 6.02
N SER A 230 7.98 -18.24 6.00
CA SER A 230 6.87 -18.30 6.97
C SER A 230 7.39 -18.67 8.39
N PRO A 231 6.83 -18.10 9.47
CA PRO A 231 5.75 -17.10 9.48
C PRO A 231 6.25 -15.71 9.06
N CYS A 232 5.48 -15.02 8.23
CA CYS A 232 5.82 -13.69 7.73
C CYS A 232 4.56 -12.95 7.25
N HIS A 233 4.74 -11.71 6.87
CA HIS A 233 3.68 -10.87 6.31
C HIS A 233 4.24 -9.84 5.34
N THR A 234 3.37 -9.31 4.49
CA THR A 234 3.67 -8.16 3.62
C THR A 234 3.55 -6.84 4.38
N PRO A 235 4.01 -5.72 3.83
CA PRO A 235 3.57 -4.40 4.26
C PRO A 235 2.05 -4.24 4.17
N TRP A 236 1.53 -3.22 4.83
CA TRP A 236 0.14 -2.83 4.71
C TRP A 236 -0.10 -2.06 3.41
N ARG A 237 -1.24 -2.32 2.76
CA ARG A 237 -1.80 -1.51 1.70
C ARG A 237 -2.86 -0.61 2.29
N THR A 238 -2.78 0.69 2.02
CA THR A 238 -3.57 1.68 2.75
C THR A 238 -4.45 2.51 1.83
N VAL A 239 -5.65 2.80 2.33
CA VAL A 239 -6.59 3.75 1.74
C VAL A 239 -6.98 4.73 2.84
N ILE A 240 -6.53 5.98 2.75
CA ILE A 240 -7.00 7.05 3.62
C ILE A 240 -8.14 7.77 2.88
N VAL A 241 -9.22 8.08 3.58
CA VAL A 241 -10.43 8.66 3.00
C VAL A 241 -11.01 9.74 3.90
N SER A 242 -11.37 10.87 3.31
CA SER A 242 -12.10 11.96 3.98
C SER A 242 -12.83 12.82 2.96
N ASP A 243 -13.86 13.54 3.42
CA ASP A 243 -14.48 14.63 2.67
C ASP A 243 -13.77 15.99 2.90
N ASP A 244 -12.69 15.99 3.64
CA ASP A 244 -11.82 17.15 3.89
C ASP A 244 -10.36 16.80 3.57
N ALA A 245 -9.76 17.48 2.61
CA ALA A 245 -8.37 17.27 2.21
C ALA A 245 -7.36 17.47 3.36
N ARG A 246 -7.69 18.32 4.33
CA ARG A 246 -6.83 18.59 5.51
C ARG A 246 -6.73 17.36 6.41
N GLU A 247 -7.79 16.57 6.50
CA GLU A 247 -7.80 15.32 7.27
C GLU A 247 -6.93 14.23 6.64
N ILE A 248 -6.80 14.21 5.31
CA ILE A 248 -5.85 13.32 4.64
C ILE A 248 -4.42 13.64 5.10
N LEU A 249 -4.06 14.91 5.10
CA LEU A 249 -2.72 15.36 5.54
C LEU A 249 -2.48 15.09 7.04
N ALA A 250 -3.51 15.26 7.86
CA ALA A 250 -3.43 15.09 9.31
C ALA A 250 -3.56 13.62 9.78
N SER A 251 -3.85 12.69 8.88
CA SER A 251 -4.07 11.28 9.23
C SER A 251 -2.81 10.64 9.80
N ASN A 252 -2.98 9.90 10.89
CA ASN A 252 -1.94 9.09 11.51
C ASN A 252 -2.06 7.59 11.16
N LEU A 253 -2.89 7.24 10.19
CA LEU A 253 -3.13 5.83 9.82
C LEU A 253 -1.84 5.10 9.47
N ILE A 254 -0.96 5.71 8.68
CA ILE A 254 0.32 5.11 8.30
C ILE A 254 1.19 4.83 9.53
N LEU A 255 1.25 5.77 10.48
CA LEU A 255 2.01 5.59 11.73
C LEU A 255 1.40 4.49 12.59
N ASN A 256 0.08 4.43 12.69
CA ASN A 256 -0.65 3.44 13.49
C ASN A 256 -0.53 2.00 12.95
N LEU A 257 -0.22 1.82 11.68
CA LEU A 257 -0.01 0.51 11.05
C LEU A 257 1.42 0.00 11.16
N ASN A 258 2.35 0.83 11.63
CA ASN A 258 3.71 0.39 11.94
C ASN A 258 3.77 -0.30 13.30
N GLU A 259 4.73 -1.21 13.45
CA GLU A 259 4.98 -1.88 14.72
C GLU A 259 5.44 -0.86 15.78
N PRO A 260 5.12 -1.09 17.05
CA PRO A 260 5.63 -0.26 18.14
C PRO A 260 7.15 -0.18 18.17
N CYS A 261 7.69 0.90 18.75
CA CYS A 261 9.12 1.03 18.99
C CYS A 261 9.64 -0.16 19.80
N LYS A 262 10.75 -0.74 19.36
CA LYS A 262 11.39 -1.91 20.02
C LYS A 262 12.40 -1.54 21.08
N TYR A 263 12.72 -0.26 21.22
CA TYR A 263 13.69 0.22 22.21
C TYR A 263 12.97 0.67 23.48
N ASP A 264 13.39 0.16 24.62
CA ASP A 264 12.86 0.56 25.94
C ASP A 264 13.34 1.96 26.33
N ASP A 265 14.56 2.30 25.96
CA ASP A 265 15.16 3.63 26.18
C ASP A 265 15.46 4.32 24.86
N THR A 266 14.79 5.43 24.60
CA THR A 266 14.97 6.30 23.42
C THR A 266 15.58 7.65 23.77
N SER A 267 16.04 7.85 25.00
CA SER A 267 16.57 9.14 25.49
C SER A 267 17.82 9.63 24.74
N TRP A 268 18.52 8.71 24.08
CA TRP A 268 19.70 9.00 23.26
C TRP A 268 19.36 9.57 21.87
N ILE A 269 18.12 9.40 21.41
CA ILE A 269 17.65 9.93 20.12
C ILE A 269 17.33 11.42 20.31
N LYS A 270 18.18 12.29 19.75
CA LYS A 270 18.02 13.74 19.85
C LYS A 270 18.14 14.39 18.48
N PRO A 271 17.32 15.39 18.16
CA PRO A 271 17.52 16.19 16.95
C PRO A 271 18.86 16.93 17.03
N VAL A 272 19.61 16.92 15.96
CA VAL A 272 20.90 17.59 15.86
C VAL A 272 20.98 18.36 14.55
N LYS A 273 21.86 19.38 14.53
CA LYS A 273 22.27 20.03 13.28
C LYS A 273 23.50 19.29 12.77
N TYR A 274 23.54 19.00 11.49
CA TYR A 274 24.67 18.37 10.83
C TYR A 274 24.97 19.06 9.49
N VAL A 275 26.18 18.84 8.99
CA VAL A 275 26.60 19.30 7.67
C VAL A 275 26.62 18.09 6.73
N GLY A 276 25.92 18.21 5.61
CA GLY A 276 25.94 17.21 4.53
C GLY A 276 26.62 17.78 3.31
N VAL A 277 27.55 17.05 2.71
CA VAL A 277 28.31 17.47 1.51
C VAL A 277 27.74 16.92 0.21
N TRP A 278 26.58 16.27 0.24
CA TRP A 278 25.97 15.59 -0.90
C TRP A 278 25.80 16.50 -2.12
N TRP A 279 25.19 17.66 -1.94
CA TRP A 279 24.93 18.61 -3.02
C TRP A 279 26.22 19.20 -3.60
N GLU A 280 27.22 19.42 -2.77
CA GLU A 280 28.50 19.94 -3.20
C GLU A 280 29.24 18.99 -4.15
N MET A 281 29.13 17.67 -3.92
CA MET A 281 29.65 16.65 -4.82
C MET A 281 28.92 16.65 -6.17
N ILE A 282 27.60 16.79 -6.17
CA ILE A 282 26.78 16.86 -7.40
C ILE A 282 27.07 18.14 -8.17
N ALA A 283 27.23 19.27 -7.49
CA ALA A 283 27.51 20.56 -8.08
C ALA A 283 28.97 20.72 -8.55
N GLY A 284 29.81 19.67 -8.45
CA GLY A 284 31.20 19.69 -8.90
C GLY A 284 32.18 20.33 -7.92
N GLY A 285 31.76 20.56 -6.70
CA GLY A 285 32.65 20.96 -5.59
C GLY A 285 33.56 19.82 -5.15
N LYS A 286 34.62 20.17 -4.45
CA LYS A 286 35.46 19.19 -3.72
C LYS A 286 35.00 19.20 -2.26
N PRO A 287 34.76 18.01 -1.65
CA PRO A 287 34.43 17.93 -0.24
C PRO A 287 35.56 18.38 0.66
#